data_4e3b6024c18ec5482d634fa7e5489892
#
_entry.id   4e3b6024c18ec5482d634fa7e5489892
#
_cell.length_a   1.000
_cell.length_b   1.000
_cell.length_c   1.000
_cell.angle_alpha   90.00
_cell.angle_beta   90.00
_cell.angle_gamma   90.00
#
_symmetry.space_group_name_H-M   'P 1'
#
loop_
_entity.id
_entity.type
_entity.pdbx_description
1 polymer ?
#
loop_
_entity_poly.entity_id
_entity_poly.type
_entity_poly.pdbx_seq_one_letter_code
_entity_poly.pdbx_strand_id
1 'polypeptide(L)'
;MFGSPPSPETLELTLFGPGYGESLLAHIGSGHWILVDSCIDSKSGRPAALAYLDQLGLDPADVVDMIVASHWHDDHVRGLSTILEACPRACFCLSSALTEREFAAMVSRFDLRNQLAGGSGVSELNRVYSLLQGRVAKRAIADRRLLTLSGGDLAHAGPVELWALSPSDRQVEKFLFGLASMMPNVGETKYRASVRNRNDLCVALWLSVGDNHILLGSDLEHACDADIGWKAVLSSTAKPQQRASVFKVPHHGSVTGHCPDVWDVMVTEESMALVTPFRKGRTSLPGRDDTARILSYTANAYITAAAQANTPRHRPPAVEKTLREMGMKLRPALPDTGALRLRKNLIDHCSEWQIEMFLGAQHLSEYQDGTG
;
A
#
# COMPACT_ATOMS: atom_id res chain seq x y z
N MET A 1 -20.39 9.16 3.63
CA MET A 1 -20.08 9.37 5.06
C MET A 1 -19.77 8.01 5.66
N PHE A 2 -18.62 7.83 6.29
CA PHE A 2 -18.16 6.49 6.76
C PHE A 2 -18.79 6.03 8.10
N GLY A 3 -19.75 6.78 8.65
CA GLY A 3 -20.44 6.43 9.90
C GLY A 3 -19.60 6.72 11.16
N SER A 4 -19.77 5.88 12.20
CA SER A 4 -19.08 6.01 13.48
C SER A 4 -17.74 5.27 13.52
N PRO A 5 -16.81 5.67 14.41
CA PRO A 5 -15.58 4.93 14.65
C PRO A 5 -15.89 3.49 15.11
N PRO A 6 -14.94 2.57 14.91
CA PRO A 6 -15.09 1.19 15.42
C PRO A 6 -15.13 1.18 16.94
N SER A 7 -15.86 0.21 17.52
CA SER A 7 -15.80 -0.02 18.96
C SER A 7 -14.44 -0.60 19.36
N PRO A 8 -14.06 -0.52 20.65
CA PRO A 8 -12.81 -1.12 21.13
C PRO A 8 -12.64 -2.60 20.78
N GLU A 9 -13.74 -3.32 20.64
CA GLU A 9 -13.75 -4.76 20.33
C GLU A 9 -13.87 -5.06 18.82
N THR A 10 -13.71 -4.05 17.97
CA THR A 10 -13.81 -4.23 16.50
C THR A 10 -12.44 -4.28 15.88
N LEU A 11 -12.13 -5.33 15.14
CA LEU A 11 -11.06 -5.31 14.14
C LEU A 11 -11.61 -4.67 12.86
N GLU A 12 -10.95 -3.62 12.38
CA GLU A 12 -11.33 -2.97 11.13
C GLU A 12 -10.15 -2.88 10.17
N LEU A 13 -10.39 -3.19 8.91
CA LEU A 13 -9.44 -2.95 7.83
C LEU A 13 -10.11 -2.06 6.80
N THR A 14 -9.52 -0.92 6.50
CA THR A 14 -10.02 -0.01 5.46
C THR A 14 -8.94 0.20 4.41
N LEU A 15 -9.20 -0.29 3.19
CA LEU A 15 -8.32 -0.17 2.02
C LEU A 15 -8.84 0.94 1.11
N PHE A 16 -7.99 1.91 0.82
CA PHE A 16 -8.27 3.04 -0.07
C PHE A 16 -7.52 2.88 -1.39
N GLY A 17 -8.18 3.19 -2.50
CA GLY A 17 -7.53 3.17 -3.81
C GLY A 17 -8.30 3.95 -4.87
N PRO A 18 -7.75 5.10 -5.34
CA PRO A 18 -8.39 5.96 -6.35
C PRO A 18 -8.08 5.55 -7.79
N GLY A 19 -7.51 4.37 -8.02
CA GLY A 19 -6.99 3.95 -9.33
C GLY A 19 -5.57 4.45 -9.63
N TYR A 20 -4.98 5.20 -8.72
CA TYR A 20 -3.55 5.54 -8.67
C TYR A 20 -3.16 5.76 -7.21
N GLY A 21 -2.52 4.76 -6.66
CA GLY A 21 -2.10 4.70 -5.26
C GLY A 21 -3.02 3.87 -4.39
N GLU A 22 -2.46 3.40 -3.30
CA GLU A 22 -3.17 2.64 -2.27
C GLU A 22 -2.72 3.04 -0.87
N SER A 23 -3.61 2.89 0.08
CA SER A 23 -3.32 3.02 1.51
C SER A 23 -4.25 2.09 2.28
N LEU A 24 -3.73 1.46 3.31
CA LEU A 24 -4.52 0.63 4.22
C LEU A 24 -4.42 1.18 5.63
N LEU A 25 -5.57 1.26 6.30
CA LEU A 25 -5.68 1.64 7.68
C LEU A 25 -6.32 0.47 8.45
N ALA A 26 -5.69 0.04 9.55
CA ALA A 26 -6.17 -1.06 10.38
C ALA A 26 -6.40 -0.60 11.82
N HIS A 27 -7.63 -0.68 12.31
CA HIS A 27 -7.94 -0.62 13.75
C HIS A 27 -7.80 -2.01 14.33
N ILE A 28 -6.92 -2.17 15.29
CA ILE A 28 -6.54 -3.45 15.89
C ILE A 28 -7.13 -3.68 17.28
N GLY A 29 -8.16 -2.93 17.60
CA GLY A 29 -8.83 -2.91 18.89
C GLY A 29 -8.43 -1.72 19.78
N SER A 30 -9.30 -1.36 20.72
CA SER A 30 -9.08 -0.38 21.79
C SER A 30 -8.54 1.00 21.35
N GLY A 31 -8.85 1.41 20.13
CA GLY A 31 -8.42 2.70 19.58
C GLY A 31 -7.01 2.71 18.99
N HIS A 32 -6.36 1.57 18.86
CA HIS A 32 -5.03 1.42 18.25
C HIS A 32 -5.11 1.24 16.74
N TRP A 33 -4.30 2.02 15.99
CA TRP A 33 -4.33 2.00 14.53
C TRP A 33 -2.95 1.80 13.92
N ILE A 34 -2.92 1.03 12.82
CA ILE A 34 -1.75 0.83 11.96
C ILE A 34 -2.08 1.40 10.59
N LEU A 35 -1.18 2.17 10.01
CA LEU A 35 -1.30 2.73 8.68
C LEU A 35 -0.21 2.14 7.77
N VAL A 36 -0.61 1.64 6.59
CA VAL A 36 0.32 1.11 5.57
C VAL A 36 0.15 1.91 4.29
N ASP A 37 1.25 2.48 3.82
CA ASP A 37 1.33 3.31 2.62
C ASP A 37 0.45 4.56 2.63
N SER A 38 0.45 5.31 1.54
CA SER A 38 -0.31 6.55 1.41
C SER A 38 -0.79 6.77 -0.01
N CYS A 39 -2.07 7.10 -0.15
CA CYS A 39 -2.65 7.64 -1.37
C CYS A 39 -3.42 8.92 -1.08
N ILE A 40 -3.57 9.76 -2.10
CA ILE A 40 -4.25 11.05 -1.98
C ILE A 40 -5.73 10.89 -2.33
N ASP A 41 -6.59 11.28 -1.40
CA ASP A 41 -8.02 11.42 -1.67
C ASP A 41 -8.26 12.55 -2.67
N SER A 42 -8.98 12.22 -3.74
CA SER A 42 -9.21 13.13 -4.86
C SER A 42 -10.03 14.37 -4.52
N LYS A 43 -10.91 14.28 -3.52
CA LYS A 43 -11.79 15.38 -3.09
C LYS A 43 -11.09 16.35 -2.16
N SER A 44 -10.46 15.83 -1.13
CA SER A 44 -9.80 16.67 -0.11
C SER A 44 -8.39 17.08 -0.51
N GLY A 45 -7.74 16.36 -1.42
CA GLY A 45 -6.33 16.55 -1.75
C GLY A 45 -5.37 16.15 -0.63
N ARG A 46 -5.86 15.46 0.41
CA ARG A 46 -5.13 14.99 1.59
C ARG A 46 -4.93 13.47 1.53
N PRO A 47 -4.00 12.90 2.31
CA PRO A 47 -3.93 11.45 2.47
C PRO A 47 -5.28 10.85 2.86
N ALA A 48 -5.73 9.83 2.12
CA ALA A 48 -7.06 9.24 2.28
C ALA A 48 -7.30 8.70 3.71
N ALA A 49 -6.28 8.08 4.31
CA ALA A 49 -6.34 7.59 5.68
C ALA A 49 -6.57 8.73 6.70
N LEU A 50 -5.91 9.88 6.55
CA LEU A 50 -6.13 11.04 7.42
C LEU A 50 -7.53 11.64 7.23
N ALA A 51 -7.99 11.74 5.97
CA ALA A 51 -9.34 12.21 5.68
C ALA A 51 -10.42 11.28 6.28
N TYR A 52 -10.14 9.99 6.32
CA TYR A 52 -11.00 8.99 6.95
C TYR A 52 -11.05 9.16 8.47
N LEU A 53 -9.90 9.24 9.15
CA LEU A 53 -9.83 9.46 10.60
C LEU A 53 -10.55 10.75 11.01
N ASP A 54 -10.36 11.85 10.26
CA ASP A 54 -11.09 13.11 10.48
C ASP A 54 -12.62 12.91 10.42
N GLN A 55 -13.12 12.15 9.43
CA GLN A 55 -14.55 11.87 9.30
C GLN A 55 -15.10 11.02 10.43
N LEU A 56 -14.27 10.21 11.07
CA LEU A 56 -14.60 9.45 12.26
C LEU A 56 -14.47 10.29 13.56
N GLY A 57 -13.95 11.52 13.47
CA GLY A 57 -13.71 12.39 14.63
C GLY A 57 -12.51 11.94 15.48
N LEU A 58 -11.54 11.25 14.88
CA LEU A 58 -10.34 10.72 15.55
C LEU A 58 -9.12 11.59 15.22
N ASP A 59 -8.32 11.93 16.25
CA ASP A 59 -7.04 12.60 16.04
C ASP A 59 -5.96 11.57 15.67
N PRO A 60 -5.38 11.62 14.47
CA PRO A 60 -4.32 10.69 14.08
C PRO A 60 -3.10 10.73 14.99
N ALA A 61 -2.82 11.87 15.64
CA ALA A 61 -1.71 11.99 16.58
C ALA A 61 -1.91 11.13 17.84
N ASP A 62 -3.15 10.82 18.19
CA ASP A 62 -3.49 10.05 19.37
C ASP A 62 -3.67 8.57 19.10
N VAL A 63 -4.18 8.21 17.93
CA VAL A 63 -4.63 6.85 17.66
C VAL A 63 -3.67 6.02 16.78
N VAL A 64 -2.81 6.65 15.97
CA VAL A 64 -1.91 5.90 15.07
C VAL A 64 -0.63 5.52 15.80
N ASP A 65 -0.43 4.21 16.01
CA ASP A 65 0.75 3.67 16.68
C ASP A 65 1.91 3.40 15.73
N MET A 66 1.58 2.99 14.49
CA MET A 66 2.59 2.60 13.51
C MET A 66 2.21 3.04 12.09
N ILE A 67 3.22 3.49 11.36
CA ILE A 67 3.15 3.80 9.94
C ILE A 67 4.19 2.91 9.24
N VAL A 68 3.77 2.16 8.22
CA VAL A 68 4.66 1.34 7.39
C VAL A 68 4.66 1.88 5.97
N ALA A 69 5.82 2.25 5.44
CA ALA A 69 6.02 2.49 4.02
C ALA A 69 6.54 1.19 3.39
N SER A 70 5.70 0.55 2.58
CA SER A 70 6.02 -0.76 2.00
C SER A 70 7.16 -0.69 0.99
N HIS A 71 7.13 0.33 0.12
CA HIS A 71 8.18 0.61 -0.86
C HIS A 71 8.08 2.07 -1.36
N TRP A 72 8.86 2.44 -2.35
CA TRP A 72 9.07 3.83 -2.73
C TRP A 72 8.46 4.26 -4.08
N HIS A 73 7.47 3.55 -4.56
CA HIS A 73 6.68 3.98 -5.71
C HIS A 73 5.78 5.16 -5.37
N ASP A 74 5.55 6.03 -6.35
CA ASP A 74 4.75 7.25 -6.20
C ASP A 74 3.33 6.97 -5.69
N ASP A 75 2.77 5.83 -6.05
CA ASP A 75 1.42 5.38 -5.71
C ASP A 75 1.30 4.81 -4.29
N HIS A 76 2.42 4.65 -3.58
CA HIS A 76 2.46 4.19 -2.19
C HIS A 76 3.01 5.24 -1.21
N VAL A 77 3.79 6.21 -1.69
CA VAL A 77 4.44 7.18 -0.79
C VAL A 77 3.86 8.58 -0.85
N ARG A 78 3.02 8.91 -1.83
CA ARG A 78 2.49 10.26 -2.00
C ARG A 78 1.64 10.71 -0.82
N GLY A 79 2.07 11.77 -0.13
CA GLY A 79 1.42 12.30 1.08
C GLY A 79 1.93 11.68 2.38
N LEU A 80 2.95 10.82 2.33
CA LEU A 80 3.51 10.14 3.50
C LEU A 80 4.15 11.13 4.48
N SER A 81 4.78 12.20 3.98
CA SER A 81 5.31 13.28 4.84
C SER A 81 4.19 13.95 5.65
N THR A 82 3.04 14.20 5.03
CA THR A 82 1.86 14.76 5.73
C THR A 82 1.33 13.81 6.80
N ILE A 83 1.35 12.50 6.53
CA ILE A 83 0.97 11.49 7.54
C ILE A 83 1.95 11.51 8.71
N LEU A 84 3.27 11.57 8.45
CA LEU A 84 4.28 11.63 9.51
C LEU A 84 4.17 12.89 10.37
N GLU A 85 3.83 14.04 9.78
CA GLU A 85 3.56 15.28 10.51
C GLU A 85 2.31 15.17 11.39
N ALA A 86 1.24 14.52 10.86
CA ALA A 86 -0.01 14.33 11.60
C ALA A 86 0.09 13.28 12.71
N CYS A 87 1.05 12.35 12.63
CA CYS A 87 1.22 11.24 13.58
C CYS A 87 2.60 11.30 14.26
N PRO A 88 2.90 12.32 15.08
CA PRO A 88 4.25 12.55 15.63
C PRO A 88 4.71 11.45 16.59
N ARG A 89 3.79 10.71 17.19
CA ARG A 89 4.09 9.62 18.15
C ARG A 89 4.18 8.25 17.49
N ALA A 90 3.68 8.12 16.25
CA ALA A 90 3.68 6.84 15.55
C ALA A 90 5.11 6.34 15.30
N CYS A 91 5.31 5.03 15.50
CA CYS A 91 6.53 4.37 15.07
C CYS A 91 6.54 4.28 13.54
N PHE A 92 7.58 4.81 12.90
CA PHE A 92 7.74 4.71 11.45
C PHE A 92 8.57 3.48 11.07
N CYS A 93 8.14 2.77 10.03
CA CYS A 93 8.82 1.60 9.50
C CYS A 93 8.91 1.68 7.97
N LEU A 94 10.05 1.28 7.42
CA LEU A 94 10.25 1.14 5.98
C LEU A 94 11.19 -0.03 5.68
N SER A 95 11.22 -0.45 4.41
CA SER A 95 12.13 -1.50 3.95
C SER A 95 13.57 -1.22 4.39
N SER A 96 14.26 -2.24 4.87
CA SER A 96 15.63 -2.11 5.42
C SER A 96 16.61 -1.49 4.42
N ALA A 97 16.47 -1.81 3.14
CA ALA A 97 17.31 -1.21 2.10
C ALA A 97 17.13 0.30 1.96
N LEU A 98 15.92 0.81 2.22
CA LEU A 98 15.62 2.24 2.15
C LEU A 98 16.14 3.01 3.38
N THR A 99 16.54 2.33 4.44
CA THR A 99 17.16 2.96 5.61
C THR A 99 18.66 3.17 5.47
N GLU A 100 19.27 2.67 4.42
CA GLU A 100 20.71 2.77 4.19
C GLU A 100 21.11 4.20 3.77
N ARG A 101 22.27 4.65 4.26
CA ARG A 101 22.77 6.02 4.00
C ARG A 101 22.99 6.29 2.52
N GLU A 102 23.43 5.29 1.79
CA GLU A 102 23.66 5.34 0.34
C GLU A 102 22.37 5.62 -0.42
N PHE A 103 21.27 5.00 -0.01
CA PHE A 103 19.98 5.26 -0.62
C PHE A 103 19.46 6.66 -0.28
N ALA A 104 19.55 7.09 0.97
CA ALA A 104 19.16 8.43 1.38
C ALA A 104 19.97 9.52 0.65
N ALA A 105 21.27 9.31 0.48
CA ALA A 105 22.15 10.20 -0.29
C ALA A 105 21.75 10.25 -1.77
N MET A 106 21.38 9.10 -2.35
CA MET A 106 20.85 9.05 -3.72
C MET A 106 19.56 9.85 -3.85
N VAL A 107 18.59 9.63 -2.96
CA VAL A 107 17.30 10.33 -2.94
C VAL A 107 17.52 11.85 -2.87
N SER A 108 18.32 12.32 -1.93
CA SER A 108 18.63 13.73 -1.77
C SER A 108 19.27 14.35 -3.04
N ARG A 109 20.18 13.62 -3.67
CA ARG A 109 20.86 14.08 -4.89
C ARG A 109 19.93 14.17 -6.10
N PHE A 110 18.98 13.23 -6.22
CA PHE A 110 18.00 13.25 -7.31
C PHE A 110 16.88 14.26 -7.07
N ASP A 111 16.50 14.54 -5.83
CA ASP A 111 15.47 15.51 -5.48
C ASP A 111 15.87 16.93 -5.86
N LEU A 112 17.10 17.35 -5.57
CA LEU A 112 17.62 18.67 -5.95
C LEU A 112 17.45 18.99 -7.45
N ARG A 113 17.33 17.97 -8.30
CA ARG A 113 17.15 18.10 -9.75
C ARG A 113 15.68 17.96 -10.19
N ASN A 114 14.86 17.26 -9.43
CA ASN A 114 13.44 17.02 -9.72
C ASN A 114 12.52 18.12 -9.20
N GLN A 115 12.98 19.00 -8.30
CA GLN A 115 12.21 20.15 -7.82
C GLN A 115 11.72 21.07 -8.94
N LEU A 116 12.40 21.08 -10.09
CA LEU A 116 12.01 21.83 -11.28
C LEU A 116 10.93 21.14 -12.13
N ALA A 117 10.64 19.86 -11.89
CA ALA A 117 9.75 19.03 -12.71
C ALA A 117 8.38 18.66 -12.09
N GLY A 118 8.11 19.18 -10.87
CA GLY A 118 6.85 18.93 -10.13
C GLY A 118 6.75 17.53 -9.50
N GLY A 119 6.91 17.49 -8.20
CA GLY A 119 6.67 16.42 -7.22
C GLY A 119 6.72 14.97 -7.71
N SER A 120 7.76 14.25 -7.30
CA SER A 120 7.90 12.80 -7.51
C SER A 120 7.95 12.08 -6.15
N GLY A 121 7.78 10.74 -6.13
CA GLY A 121 7.99 9.94 -4.91
C GLY A 121 9.39 10.11 -4.30
N VAL A 122 10.38 10.47 -5.11
CA VAL A 122 11.73 10.85 -4.63
C VAL A 122 11.68 12.11 -3.76
N SER A 123 10.95 13.14 -4.19
CA SER A 123 10.80 14.38 -3.41
C SER A 123 10.03 14.13 -2.11
N GLU A 124 9.02 13.24 -2.16
CA GLU A 124 8.27 12.84 -0.98
C GLU A 124 9.17 12.10 0.02
N LEU A 125 9.96 11.13 -0.44
CA LEU A 125 10.92 10.43 0.41
C LEU A 125 11.98 11.36 1.02
N ASN A 126 12.45 12.36 0.28
CA ASN A 126 13.40 13.32 0.82
C ASN A 126 12.79 14.12 2.00
N ARG A 127 11.50 14.50 1.90
CA ARG A 127 10.77 15.12 3.02
C ARG A 127 10.62 14.16 4.19
N VAL A 128 10.26 12.89 3.92
CA VAL A 128 10.18 11.84 4.92
C VAL A 128 11.51 11.71 5.68
N TYR A 129 12.65 11.62 4.98
CA TYR A 129 13.96 11.56 5.62
C TYR A 129 14.28 12.81 6.45
N SER A 130 13.87 13.98 6.00
CA SER A 130 14.04 15.21 6.79
C SER A 130 13.24 15.19 8.09
N LEU A 131 12.01 14.66 8.05
CA LEU A 131 11.15 14.50 9.22
C LEU A 131 11.63 13.40 10.17
N LEU A 132 12.38 12.44 9.66
CA LEU A 132 12.94 11.34 10.46
C LEU A 132 14.24 11.71 11.19
N GLN A 133 14.79 12.92 10.95
CA GLN A 133 15.98 13.36 11.68
C GLN A 133 15.69 13.42 13.19
N GLY A 134 16.40 12.59 13.95
CA GLY A 134 16.18 12.44 15.39
C GLY A 134 15.07 11.46 15.79
N ARG A 135 14.37 10.83 14.85
CA ARG A 135 13.40 9.74 15.10
C ARG A 135 14.00 8.39 14.71
N VAL A 136 13.72 7.36 15.49
CA VAL A 136 14.16 6.00 15.17
C VAL A 136 13.14 5.36 14.25
N ALA A 137 13.55 5.08 13.00
CA ALA A 137 12.75 4.27 12.08
C ALA A 137 13.03 2.78 12.28
N LYS A 138 11.99 1.96 12.33
CA LYS A 138 12.13 0.50 12.28
C LYS A 138 12.46 0.06 10.85
N ARG A 139 13.22 -1.03 10.76
CA ARG A 139 13.61 -1.63 9.49
C ARG A 139 12.76 -2.88 9.22
N ALA A 140 12.00 -2.87 8.14
CA ALA A 140 11.31 -4.07 7.68
C ALA A 140 12.26 -4.93 6.84
N ILE A 141 12.42 -6.16 7.24
CA ILE A 141 13.13 -7.22 6.54
C ILE A 141 12.43 -8.54 6.88
N ALA A 142 12.55 -9.55 6.04
CA ALA A 142 11.92 -10.85 6.25
C ALA A 142 12.09 -11.37 7.70
N ASP A 143 11.06 -12.01 8.20
CA ASP A 143 11.01 -12.65 9.51
C ASP A 143 11.20 -11.70 10.71
N ARG A 144 10.97 -10.40 10.50
CA ARG A 144 11.07 -9.41 11.56
C ARG A 144 9.73 -8.98 12.10
N ARG A 145 9.55 -9.11 13.41
CA ARG A 145 8.41 -8.55 14.11
C ARG A 145 8.55 -7.03 14.28
N LEU A 146 7.60 -6.28 13.72
CA LEU A 146 7.59 -4.82 13.71
C LEU A 146 6.82 -4.25 14.91
N LEU A 147 5.71 -4.90 15.30
CA LEU A 147 4.85 -4.46 16.39
C LEU A 147 4.45 -5.68 17.22
N THR A 148 4.35 -5.49 18.53
CA THR A 148 3.69 -6.41 19.46
C THR A 148 2.94 -5.56 20.48
N LEU A 149 1.63 -5.81 20.61
CA LEU A 149 0.80 -5.26 21.67
C LEU A 149 0.10 -6.43 22.37
N SER A 150 0.07 -6.42 23.70
CA SER A 150 -0.60 -7.45 24.48
C SER A 150 -0.96 -6.94 25.87
N GLY A 151 -2.05 -7.44 26.44
CA GLY A 151 -2.54 -7.06 27.75
C GLY A 151 -3.22 -5.69 27.81
N GLY A 152 -3.52 -5.21 29.00
CA GLY A 152 -4.23 -3.95 29.20
C GLY A 152 -5.56 -3.91 28.44
N ASP A 153 -5.80 -2.84 27.71
CA ASP A 153 -7.05 -2.61 26.98
C ASP A 153 -7.26 -3.59 25.81
N LEU A 154 -6.21 -4.29 25.37
CA LEU A 154 -6.25 -5.31 24.32
C LEU A 154 -6.45 -6.74 24.85
N ALA A 155 -6.66 -6.93 26.14
CA ALA A 155 -6.78 -8.26 26.75
C ALA A 155 -7.89 -9.12 26.12
N HIS A 156 -8.96 -8.51 25.63
CA HIS A 156 -10.07 -9.18 24.93
C HIS A 156 -9.77 -9.51 23.45
N ALA A 157 -8.85 -8.81 22.83
CA ALA A 157 -8.49 -9.02 21.41
C ALA A 157 -7.43 -10.12 21.23
N GLY A 158 -6.80 -10.57 22.32
CA GLY A 158 -5.60 -11.42 22.26
C GLY A 158 -4.35 -10.62 21.85
N PRO A 159 -3.21 -11.30 21.65
CA PRO A 159 -1.99 -10.64 21.22
C PRO A 159 -2.12 -10.08 19.81
N VAL A 160 -1.61 -8.87 19.61
CA VAL A 160 -1.50 -8.24 18.29
C VAL A 160 -0.04 -8.28 17.86
N GLU A 161 0.23 -8.80 16.70
CA GLU A 161 1.56 -8.84 16.11
C GLU A 161 1.55 -8.41 14.65
N LEU A 162 2.51 -7.57 14.27
CA LEU A 162 2.78 -7.22 12.88
C LEU A 162 4.18 -7.71 12.50
N TRP A 163 4.26 -8.52 11.47
CA TRP A 163 5.49 -9.09 10.96
C TRP A 163 5.78 -8.63 9.54
N ALA A 164 7.03 -8.32 9.23
CA ALA A 164 7.51 -8.17 7.87
C ALA A 164 7.90 -9.55 7.31
N LEU A 165 7.35 -9.89 6.15
CA LEU A 165 7.64 -11.13 5.42
C LEU A 165 8.70 -10.92 4.34
N SER A 166 8.92 -9.68 3.93
CA SER A 166 9.88 -9.25 2.91
C SER A 166 10.41 -7.85 3.20
N PRO A 167 11.47 -7.38 2.51
CA PRO A 167 12.31 -8.12 1.58
C PRO A 167 13.22 -9.13 2.28
N SER A 168 13.70 -10.14 1.57
CA SER A 168 14.75 -11.05 2.08
C SER A 168 16.10 -10.35 2.14
N ASP A 169 17.05 -10.90 2.93
CA ASP A 169 18.43 -10.41 2.96
C ASP A 169 19.05 -10.39 1.56
N ARG A 170 18.77 -11.42 0.75
CA ARG A 170 19.25 -11.53 -0.62
C ARG A 170 18.74 -10.39 -1.52
N GLN A 171 17.49 -9.99 -1.36
CA GLN A 171 16.93 -8.85 -2.10
C GLN A 171 17.60 -7.54 -1.69
N VAL A 172 17.79 -7.33 -0.39
CA VAL A 172 18.47 -6.14 0.13
C VAL A 172 19.90 -6.07 -0.38
N GLU A 173 20.65 -7.16 -0.29
CA GLU A 173 22.03 -7.25 -0.79
C GLU A 173 22.10 -6.93 -2.30
N LYS A 174 21.26 -7.56 -3.12
CA LYS A 174 21.19 -7.34 -4.56
C LYS A 174 20.87 -5.88 -4.91
N PHE A 175 19.97 -5.26 -4.15
CA PHE A 175 19.64 -3.85 -4.32
C PHE A 175 20.83 -2.95 -3.99
N LEU A 176 21.51 -3.17 -2.86
CA LEU A 176 22.66 -2.36 -2.44
C LEU A 176 23.82 -2.46 -3.45
N PHE A 177 24.10 -3.66 -3.98
CA PHE A 177 25.05 -3.82 -5.09
C PHE A 177 24.62 -3.06 -6.34
N GLY A 178 23.32 -3.09 -6.68
CA GLY A 178 22.75 -2.35 -7.81
C GLY A 178 22.84 -0.83 -7.62
N LEU A 179 22.72 -0.36 -6.37
CA LEU A 179 22.74 1.06 -6.04
C LEU A 179 24.06 1.74 -6.45
N ALA A 180 25.18 1.05 -6.26
CA ALA A 180 26.50 1.54 -6.66
C ALA A 180 26.56 1.85 -8.17
N SER A 181 25.90 1.05 -9.00
CA SER A 181 25.84 1.26 -10.47
C SER A 181 24.92 2.43 -10.88
N MET A 182 24.04 2.87 -9.99
CA MET A 182 23.13 3.99 -10.23
C MET A 182 23.77 5.34 -9.87
N MET A 183 24.79 5.33 -9.00
CA MET A 183 25.50 6.54 -8.64
C MET A 183 26.26 7.07 -9.88
N PRO A 184 26.11 8.38 -10.21
CA PRO A 184 26.86 8.97 -11.31
C PRO A 184 28.34 9.00 -10.95
N ASN A 185 29.22 8.72 -11.93
CA ASN A 185 30.65 8.94 -11.78
C ASN A 185 30.96 10.42 -11.53
N VAL A 186 32.14 10.70 -10.98
CA VAL A 186 32.58 12.09 -10.77
C VAL A 186 32.58 12.82 -12.13
N GLY A 187 31.76 13.87 -12.25
CA GLY A 187 31.61 14.63 -13.50
C GLY A 187 30.48 14.19 -14.43
N GLU A 188 29.82 13.06 -14.19
CA GLU A 188 28.65 12.64 -14.97
C GLU A 188 27.33 13.22 -14.42
N THR A 189 26.44 13.60 -15.34
CA THR A 189 25.09 14.06 -15.02
C THR A 189 24.07 12.97 -15.39
N LYS A 190 23.71 12.08 -14.45
CA LYS A 190 22.57 11.18 -14.65
C LYS A 190 21.29 11.89 -14.19
N TYR A 191 20.30 11.99 -15.10
CA TYR A 191 19.06 12.75 -14.86
C TYR A 191 17.91 11.94 -14.27
N ARG A 192 18.00 10.60 -14.26
CA ARG A 192 16.97 9.71 -13.71
C ARG A 192 17.62 8.51 -13.02
N ALA A 193 17.16 8.21 -11.81
CA ALA A 193 17.43 6.91 -11.20
C ALA A 193 16.59 5.85 -11.93
N SER A 194 17.22 5.10 -12.82
CA SER A 194 16.59 3.93 -13.45
C SER A 194 16.80 2.73 -12.55
N VAL A 195 16.03 2.63 -11.46
CA VAL A 195 15.96 1.40 -10.67
C VAL A 195 15.03 0.45 -11.44
N ARG A 196 15.60 -0.59 -11.98
CA ARG A 196 14.83 -1.73 -12.49
C ARG A 196 14.29 -2.47 -11.26
N ASN A 197 13.00 -2.82 -11.26
CA ASN A 197 12.32 -3.57 -10.21
C ASN A 197 12.33 -2.89 -8.83
N ARG A 198 11.62 -1.78 -8.71
CA ARG A 198 11.38 -1.10 -7.43
C ARG A 198 10.55 -1.96 -6.46
N ASN A 199 9.79 -2.92 -6.98
CA ASN A 199 8.97 -3.86 -6.21
C ASN A 199 9.80 -4.94 -5.50
N ASP A 200 11.07 -5.13 -5.89
CA ASP A 200 11.97 -6.09 -5.22
C ASP A 200 12.14 -5.78 -3.72
N LEU A 201 11.92 -4.55 -3.30
CA LEU A 201 12.07 -4.11 -1.90
C LEU A 201 10.74 -3.95 -1.17
N CYS A 202 9.64 -4.36 -1.78
CA CYS A 202 8.33 -4.28 -1.15
C CYS A 202 8.28 -5.05 0.16
N VAL A 203 7.63 -4.43 1.14
CA VAL A 203 7.37 -5.05 2.45
C VAL A 203 5.99 -5.67 2.40
N ALA A 204 5.92 -6.99 2.24
CA ALA A 204 4.73 -7.74 2.54
C ALA A 204 4.63 -7.92 4.05
N LEU A 205 3.40 -7.85 4.57
CA LEU A 205 3.14 -7.86 6.01
C LEU A 205 2.17 -8.99 6.39
N TRP A 206 2.39 -9.53 7.57
CA TRP A 206 1.43 -10.40 8.25
C TRP A 206 0.96 -9.73 9.53
N LEU A 207 -0.34 -9.48 9.63
CA LEU A 207 -0.98 -8.94 10.83
C LEU A 207 -1.78 -10.05 11.50
N SER A 208 -1.52 -10.28 12.77
CA SER A 208 -2.32 -11.13 13.65
C SER A 208 -2.98 -10.31 14.73
N VAL A 209 -4.27 -10.48 14.93
CA VAL A 209 -5.06 -9.91 16.04
C VAL A 209 -5.83 -11.07 16.69
N GLY A 210 -5.28 -11.63 17.76
CA GLY A 210 -5.75 -12.92 18.28
C GLY A 210 -5.69 -14.00 17.20
N ASP A 211 -6.80 -14.65 16.95
CA ASP A 211 -6.97 -15.71 15.94
C ASP A 211 -7.26 -15.15 14.53
N ASN A 212 -7.28 -13.84 14.36
CA ASN A 212 -7.54 -13.23 13.06
C ASN A 212 -6.22 -12.93 12.35
N HIS A 213 -6.03 -13.49 11.16
CA HIS A 213 -4.81 -13.37 10.37
C HIS A 213 -5.08 -12.69 9.04
N ILE A 214 -4.26 -11.71 8.73
CA ILE A 214 -4.37 -10.87 7.53
C ILE A 214 -3.02 -10.86 6.81
N LEU A 215 -3.01 -11.14 5.52
CA LEU A 215 -1.85 -11.03 4.63
C LEU A 215 -1.96 -9.78 3.78
N LEU A 216 -0.98 -8.89 3.88
CA LEU A 216 -0.89 -7.67 3.08
C LEU A 216 0.26 -7.81 2.09
N GLY A 217 -0.07 -8.03 0.82
CA GLY A 217 0.91 -8.38 -0.21
C GLY A 217 1.72 -7.18 -0.72
N SER A 218 1.31 -5.93 -0.43
CA SER A 218 1.88 -4.74 -1.05
C SER A 218 2.01 -4.90 -2.58
N ASP A 219 3.17 -4.62 -3.16
CA ASP A 219 3.51 -4.89 -4.56
C ASP A 219 4.56 -5.98 -4.73
N LEU A 220 4.66 -6.90 -3.76
CA LEU A 220 5.65 -7.97 -3.81
C LEU A 220 5.41 -8.87 -5.03
N GLU A 221 6.45 -9.06 -5.83
CA GLU A 221 6.38 -9.84 -7.06
C GLU A 221 6.87 -11.28 -6.87
N HIS A 222 6.43 -12.12 -7.80
CA HIS A 222 6.98 -13.46 -7.97
C HIS A 222 8.32 -13.38 -8.73
N ALA A 223 9.34 -14.07 -8.25
CA ALA A 223 10.66 -14.12 -8.88
C ALA A 223 11.05 -15.55 -9.24
N CYS A 224 11.94 -15.71 -10.24
CA CYS A 224 12.53 -17.02 -10.56
C CYS A 224 13.50 -17.49 -9.48
N ASP A 225 14.19 -16.55 -8.82
CA ASP A 225 15.15 -16.81 -7.74
C ASP A 225 14.38 -17.24 -6.47
N ALA A 226 14.79 -18.35 -5.86
CA ALA A 226 14.13 -18.91 -4.69
C ALA A 226 14.26 -18.02 -3.44
N ASP A 227 15.28 -17.17 -3.39
CA ASP A 227 15.59 -16.31 -2.26
C ASP A 227 14.99 -14.89 -2.43
N ILE A 228 14.11 -14.69 -3.43
CA ILE A 228 13.53 -13.39 -3.77
C ILE A 228 12.00 -13.49 -3.88
N GLY A 229 11.31 -12.41 -3.49
CA GLY A 229 9.87 -12.27 -3.64
C GLY A 229 9.08 -13.30 -2.84
N TRP A 230 7.94 -13.73 -3.38
CA TRP A 230 7.06 -14.69 -2.71
C TRP A 230 7.72 -16.03 -2.44
N LYS A 231 8.67 -16.47 -3.27
CA LYS A 231 9.41 -17.72 -3.03
C LYS A 231 10.23 -17.65 -1.76
N ALA A 232 10.91 -16.52 -1.50
CA ALA A 232 11.64 -16.33 -0.26
C ALA A 232 10.70 -16.36 0.96
N VAL A 233 9.53 -15.74 0.87
CA VAL A 233 8.51 -15.81 1.94
C VAL A 233 8.08 -17.24 2.21
N LEU A 234 7.76 -18.01 1.17
CA LEU A 234 7.29 -19.38 1.28
C LEU A 234 8.36 -20.35 1.83
N SER A 235 9.64 -20.12 1.49
CA SER A 235 10.75 -20.93 1.95
C SER A 235 11.20 -20.63 3.38
N SER A 236 10.78 -19.47 3.95
CA SER A 236 11.12 -19.11 5.32
C SER A 236 10.56 -20.11 6.33
N THR A 237 11.41 -20.56 7.26
CA THR A 237 11.00 -21.40 8.38
C THR A 237 10.29 -20.61 9.48
N ALA A 238 10.46 -19.28 9.50
CA ALA A 238 9.81 -18.38 10.45
C ALA A 238 8.47 -17.79 9.91
N LYS A 239 8.09 -18.13 8.68
CA LYS A 239 6.79 -17.67 8.16
C LYS A 239 5.64 -18.16 9.03
N PRO A 240 4.54 -17.39 9.14
CA PRO A 240 3.34 -17.81 9.85
C PRO A 240 2.83 -19.16 9.34
N GLN A 241 2.41 -20.02 10.28
CA GLN A 241 1.86 -21.36 9.96
C GLN A 241 0.33 -21.30 9.79
N GLN A 242 -0.30 -20.25 10.28
CA GLN A 242 -1.73 -20.01 10.13
C GLN A 242 -2.03 -19.53 8.70
N ARG A 243 -3.30 -19.60 8.32
CA ARG A 243 -3.77 -19.07 7.05
C ARG A 243 -4.56 -17.77 7.25
N ALA A 244 -4.35 -16.81 6.38
CA ALA A 244 -5.03 -15.53 6.42
C ALA A 244 -6.47 -15.64 5.90
N SER A 245 -7.42 -15.07 6.63
CA SER A 245 -8.81 -14.92 6.20
C SER A 245 -9.06 -13.67 5.35
N VAL A 246 -8.10 -12.75 5.34
CA VAL A 246 -8.11 -11.55 4.47
C VAL A 246 -6.76 -11.46 3.76
N PHE A 247 -6.80 -11.26 2.45
CA PHE A 247 -5.61 -11.11 1.62
C PHE A 247 -5.71 -9.84 0.76
N LYS A 248 -4.89 -8.82 1.06
CA LYS A 248 -4.66 -7.73 0.11
C LYS A 248 -3.77 -8.29 -1.00
N VAL A 249 -4.37 -8.48 -2.17
CA VAL A 249 -3.71 -9.08 -3.35
C VAL A 249 -2.57 -8.18 -3.80
N PRO A 250 -1.37 -8.75 -4.04
CA PRO A 250 -0.20 -7.95 -4.37
C PRO A 250 -0.28 -7.33 -5.76
N HIS A 251 0.46 -6.22 -5.91
CA HIS A 251 0.72 -5.54 -7.17
C HIS A 251 -0.54 -5.31 -8.01
N HIS A 252 -1.57 -4.76 -7.37
CA HIS A 252 -2.87 -4.43 -7.99
C HIS A 252 -3.54 -5.61 -8.73
N GLY A 253 -3.26 -6.84 -8.29
CA GLY A 253 -3.74 -8.06 -8.92
C GLY A 253 -2.97 -8.51 -10.17
N SER A 254 -1.87 -7.84 -10.55
CA SER A 254 -1.04 -8.22 -11.69
C SER A 254 -0.55 -9.66 -11.64
N VAL A 255 -0.37 -10.27 -12.82
CA VAL A 255 0.26 -11.59 -12.94
C VAL A 255 1.68 -11.64 -12.34
N THR A 256 2.41 -10.52 -12.31
CA THR A 256 3.77 -10.48 -11.74
C THR A 256 3.76 -10.59 -10.21
N GLY A 257 2.70 -10.12 -9.53
CA GLY A 257 2.51 -10.31 -8.09
C GLY A 257 1.91 -11.67 -7.71
N HIS A 258 1.42 -12.42 -8.70
CA HIS A 258 0.72 -13.68 -8.45
C HIS A 258 1.67 -14.84 -8.14
N CYS A 259 1.39 -15.56 -7.07
CA CYS A 259 2.07 -16.80 -6.71
C CYS A 259 1.01 -17.81 -6.23
N PRO A 260 0.73 -18.90 -6.97
CA PRO A 260 -0.25 -19.92 -6.61
C PRO A 260 -0.03 -20.45 -5.20
N ASP A 261 1.21 -20.81 -4.87
CA ASP A 261 1.57 -21.41 -3.58
C ASP A 261 1.24 -20.52 -2.38
N VAL A 262 1.15 -19.19 -2.56
CA VAL A 262 0.73 -18.25 -1.49
C VAL A 262 -0.75 -18.48 -1.18
N TRP A 263 -1.59 -18.62 -2.20
CA TRP A 263 -3.01 -18.92 -2.03
C TRP A 263 -3.20 -20.26 -1.34
N ASP A 264 -2.46 -21.28 -1.77
CA ASP A 264 -2.61 -22.65 -1.27
C ASP A 264 -2.09 -22.82 0.16
N VAL A 265 -1.00 -22.12 0.53
CA VAL A 265 -0.30 -22.32 1.81
C VAL A 265 -0.67 -21.29 2.86
N MET A 266 -0.81 -20.01 2.46
CA MET A 266 -0.92 -18.89 3.41
C MET A 266 -2.32 -18.28 3.51
N VAL A 267 -3.25 -18.63 2.63
CA VAL A 267 -4.58 -18.02 2.55
C VAL A 267 -5.66 -19.09 2.69
N THR A 268 -6.79 -18.77 3.32
CA THR A 268 -7.93 -19.70 3.41
C THR A 268 -8.73 -19.71 2.11
N GLU A 269 -9.41 -20.81 1.78
CA GLU A 269 -10.23 -20.94 0.56
C GLU A 269 -11.36 -19.90 0.49
N GLU A 270 -11.97 -19.56 1.64
CA GLU A 270 -13.06 -18.58 1.74
C GLU A 270 -12.57 -17.17 2.06
N SER A 271 -11.27 -16.90 1.87
CA SER A 271 -10.67 -15.61 2.20
C SER A 271 -11.30 -14.45 1.44
N MET A 272 -11.30 -13.27 2.07
CA MET A 272 -11.63 -12.02 1.42
C MET A 272 -10.40 -11.47 0.70
N ALA A 273 -10.44 -11.42 -0.63
CA ALA A 273 -9.39 -10.85 -1.47
C ALA A 273 -9.68 -9.37 -1.76
N LEU A 274 -8.76 -8.50 -1.38
CA LEU A 274 -8.89 -7.05 -1.56
C LEU A 274 -7.93 -6.57 -2.64
N VAL A 275 -8.43 -5.81 -3.59
CA VAL A 275 -7.67 -5.29 -4.73
C VAL A 275 -7.82 -3.77 -4.80
N THR A 276 -6.73 -3.08 -5.11
CA THR A 276 -6.75 -1.67 -5.54
C THR A 276 -6.44 -1.61 -7.03
N PRO A 277 -7.24 -0.91 -7.85
CA PRO A 277 -6.90 -0.78 -9.25
C PRO A 277 -5.72 0.18 -9.44
N PHE A 278 -4.92 -0.07 -10.46
CA PHE A 278 -3.85 0.82 -10.88
C PHE A 278 -4.04 1.22 -12.34
N ARG A 279 -3.90 2.52 -12.61
CA ARG A 279 -3.97 3.03 -13.98
C ARG A 279 -2.95 4.13 -14.22
N LYS A 280 -2.03 3.87 -15.15
CA LYS A 280 -1.03 4.85 -15.57
C LYS A 280 -0.72 4.68 -17.06
N GLY A 281 -1.04 5.68 -17.84
CA GLY A 281 -0.84 5.63 -19.30
C GLY A 281 -1.71 4.54 -19.95
N ARG A 282 -1.08 3.52 -20.53
CA ARG A 282 -1.75 2.37 -21.15
C ARG A 282 -1.92 1.17 -20.21
N THR A 283 -1.27 1.21 -19.06
CA THR A 283 -1.35 0.13 -18.06
C THR A 283 -2.61 0.32 -17.23
N SER A 284 -3.44 -0.72 -17.18
CA SER A 284 -4.62 -0.85 -16.31
C SER A 284 -4.55 -2.19 -15.61
N LEU A 285 -4.61 -2.20 -14.28
CA LEU A 285 -4.61 -3.40 -13.45
C LEU A 285 -5.76 -3.34 -12.44
N PRO A 286 -6.38 -4.47 -12.08
CA PRO A 286 -6.22 -5.76 -12.75
C PRO A 286 -6.82 -5.72 -14.17
N GLY A 287 -6.24 -6.49 -15.10
CA GLY A 287 -6.83 -6.77 -16.39
C GLY A 287 -7.87 -7.89 -16.29
N ARG A 288 -8.53 -8.21 -17.43
CA ARG A 288 -9.56 -9.25 -17.47
C ARG A 288 -9.06 -10.62 -17.02
N ASP A 289 -7.86 -11.01 -17.48
CA ASP A 289 -7.25 -12.29 -17.11
C ASP A 289 -6.82 -12.31 -15.63
N ASP A 290 -6.37 -11.16 -15.12
CA ASP A 290 -6.04 -11.00 -13.70
C ASP A 290 -7.28 -11.16 -12.81
N THR A 291 -8.38 -10.53 -13.20
CA THR A 291 -9.68 -10.65 -12.52
C THR A 291 -10.15 -12.09 -12.48
N ALA A 292 -10.16 -12.78 -13.65
CA ALA A 292 -10.57 -14.18 -13.74
C ALA A 292 -9.68 -15.08 -12.87
N ARG A 293 -8.36 -14.84 -12.86
CA ARG A 293 -7.40 -15.58 -12.03
C ARG A 293 -7.68 -15.39 -10.55
N ILE A 294 -7.90 -14.18 -10.05
CA ILE A 294 -8.20 -13.94 -8.63
C ILE A 294 -9.50 -14.63 -8.24
N LEU A 295 -10.56 -14.50 -9.05
CA LEU A 295 -11.85 -15.12 -8.81
C LEU A 295 -11.82 -16.65 -8.85
N SER A 296 -10.79 -17.27 -9.46
CA SER A 296 -10.62 -18.73 -9.41
C SER A 296 -10.14 -19.26 -8.06
N TYR A 297 -9.57 -18.39 -7.19
CA TYR A 297 -9.11 -18.76 -5.84
C TYR A 297 -10.15 -18.46 -4.77
N THR A 298 -10.93 -17.40 -4.93
CA THR A 298 -12.00 -17.05 -3.99
C THR A 298 -13.13 -16.30 -4.69
N ALA A 299 -14.36 -16.63 -4.32
CA ALA A 299 -15.53 -15.85 -4.75
C ALA A 299 -15.66 -14.52 -4.00
N ASN A 300 -14.99 -14.35 -2.85
CA ASN A 300 -15.09 -13.16 -2.00
C ASN A 300 -13.98 -12.14 -2.38
N ALA A 301 -13.98 -11.70 -3.63
CA ALA A 301 -12.98 -10.73 -4.12
C ALA A 301 -13.61 -9.36 -4.39
N TYR A 302 -12.95 -8.29 -3.92
CA TYR A 302 -13.46 -6.93 -3.96
C TYR A 302 -12.39 -5.95 -4.42
N ILE A 303 -12.83 -4.86 -5.09
CA ILE A 303 -11.95 -3.84 -5.63
C ILE A 303 -12.39 -2.45 -5.18
N THR A 304 -11.43 -1.57 -4.82
CA THR A 304 -11.70 -0.27 -4.19
C THR A 304 -12.35 0.77 -5.10
N ALA A 305 -12.27 0.61 -6.41
CA ALA A 305 -12.85 1.59 -7.35
C ALA A 305 -13.39 0.89 -8.59
N ALA A 306 -14.47 1.45 -9.16
CA ALA A 306 -14.98 1.04 -10.45
C ALA A 306 -13.96 1.35 -11.57
N ALA A 307 -13.98 0.54 -12.62
CA ALA A 307 -13.26 0.85 -13.84
C ALA A 307 -13.72 2.19 -14.40
N GLN A 308 -12.76 3.04 -14.70
CA GLN A 308 -13.07 4.26 -15.44
C GLN A 308 -13.25 3.92 -16.91
N ALA A 309 -14.42 4.22 -17.46
CA ALA A 309 -14.59 4.20 -18.89
C ALA A 309 -13.48 5.02 -19.56
N ASN A 310 -12.86 4.45 -20.57
CA ASN A 310 -11.94 5.19 -21.45
C ASN A 310 -12.76 6.27 -22.17
N THR A 311 -13.00 7.39 -21.53
CA THR A 311 -13.46 8.58 -22.26
C THR A 311 -12.32 8.99 -23.19
N PRO A 312 -12.50 8.87 -24.50
CA PRO A 312 -11.45 9.25 -25.43
C PRO A 312 -11.10 10.71 -25.16
N ARG A 313 -9.81 10.99 -24.94
CA ARG A 313 -9.30 12.37 -24.80
C ARG A 313 -9.37 13.15 -26.13
N HIS A 314 -10.15 12.69 -27.09
CA HIS A 314 -10.33 13.38 -28.36
C HIS A 314 -11.34 14.50 -28.19
N ARG A 315 -10.83 15.65 -27.78
CA ARG A 315 -11.58 16.90 -27.91
C ARG A 315 -11.51 17.36 -29.37
N PRO A 316 -12.59 17.95 -29.88
CA PRO A 316 -12.53 18.59 -31.19
C PRO A 316 -11.32 19.55 -31.26
N PRO A 317 -10.59 19.58 -32.40
CA PRO A 317 -9.42 20.45 -32.55
C PRO A 317 -9.70 21.93 -32.22
N ALA A 318 -10.94 22.41 -32.50
CA ALA A 318 -11.36 23.75 -32.15
C ALA A 318 -11.36 24.02 -30.62
N VAL A 319 -11.81 23.05 -29.81
CA VAL A 319 -11.81 23.16 -28.35
C VAL A 319 -10.36 23.17 -27.81
N GLU A 320 -9.48 22.30 -28.33
CA GLU A 320 -8.06 22.30 -27.96
C GLU A 320 -7.37 23.62 -28.35
N LYS A 321 -7.71 24.21 -29.48
CA LYS A 321 -7.20 25.50 -29.90
C LYS A 321 -7.64 26.60 -28.95
N THR A 322 -8.95 26.69 -28.64
CA THR A 322 -9.49 27.70 -27.72
C THR A 322 -8.88 27.60 -26.33
N LEU A 323 -8.75 26.38 -25.77
CA LEU A 323 -8.12 26.17 -24.46
C LEU A 323 -6.66 26.64 -24.45
N ARG A 324 -5.91 26.40 -25.53
CA ARG A 324 -4.53 26.84 -25.68
C ARG A 324 -4.44 28.37 -25.79
N GLU A 325 -5.32 28.98 -26.54
CA GLU A 325 -5.41 30.46 -26.69
C GLU A 325 -5.78 31.14 -25.37
N MET A 326 -6.61 30.50 -24.54
CA MET A 326 -6.99 30.99 -23.22
C MET A 326 -5.94 30.66 -22.13
N GLY A 327 -4.85 29.97 -22.47
CA GLY A 327 -3.85 29.51 -21.49
C GLY A 327 -4.36 28.51 -20.47
N MET A 328 -5.55 27.91 -20.73
CA MET A 328 -6.21 26.98 -19.81
C MET A 328 -5.69 25.55 -20.01
N LYS A 329 -5.24 24.94 -18.94
CA LYS A 329 -4.98 23.49 -18.87
C LYS A 329 -6.12 22.82 -18.10
N LEU A 330 -7.00 22.12 -18.79
CA LEU A 330 -7.98 21.28 -18.10
C LEU A 330 -7.26 20.10 -17.45
N ARG A 331 -7.47 19.93 -16.16
CA ARG A 331 -7.04 18.72 -15.46
C ARG A 331 -8.13 17.65 -15.63
N PRO A 332 -7.77 16.37 -15.83
CA PRO A 332 -8.76 15.31 -15.76
C PRO A 332 -9.46 15.37 -14.40
N ALA A 333 -10.78 15.21 -14.37
CA ALA A 333 -11.46 14.94 -13.13
C ALA A 333 -10.92 13.60 -12.61
N LEU A 334 -10.30 13.62 -11.44
CA LEU A 334 -9.90 12.39 -10.77
C LEU A 334 -11.16 11.69 -10.26
N PRO A 335 -11.24 10.36 -10.33
CA PRO A 335 -12.33 9.63 -9.73
C PRO A 335 -12.34 9.85 -8.22
N ASP A 336 -13.49 9.64 -7.62
CA ASP A 336 -13.57 9.55 -6.16
C ASP A 336 -12.68 8.44 -5.65
N THR A 337 -12.02 8.67 -4.51
CA THR A 337 -11.25 7.64 -3.84
C THR A 337 -12.20 6.62 -3.24
N GLY A 338 -12.27 5.44 -3.84
CA GLY A 338 -13.07 4.34 -3.33
C GLY A 338 -12.43 3.70 -2.11
N ALA A 339 -13.24 3.04 -1.30
CA ALA A 339 -12.76 2.32 -0.14
C ALA A 339 -13.52 1.02 0.09
N LEU A 340 -12.79 0.00 0.55
CA LEU A 340 -13.32 -1.25 1.09
C LEU A 340 -13.08 -1.25 2.59
N ARG A 341 -14.13 -1.37 3.40
CA ARG A 341 -14.02 -1.48 4.85
C ARG A 341 -14.53 -2.84 5.29
N LEU A 342 -13.68 -3.58 5.99
CA LEU A 342 -14.00 -4.85 6.63
C LEU A 342 -14.03 -4.66 8.13
N ARG A 343 -15.06 -5.17 8.78
CA ARG A 343 -15.20 -5.17 10.25
C ARG A 343 -15.47 -6.58 10.77
N LYS A 344 -14.88 -6.91 11.90
CA LYS A 344 -15.11 -8.16 12.63
C LYS A 344 -15.09 -7.89 14.12
N ASN A 345 -16.01 -8.51 14.87
CA ASN A 345 -16.00 -8.45 16.33
C ASN A 345 -14.90 -9.35 16.88
N LEU A 346 -14.05 -8.84 17.79
CA LEU A 346 -12.92 -9.57 18.36
C LEU A 346 -13.31 -10.48 19.54
N ILE A 347 -14.48 -10.21 20.17
CA ILE A 347 -14.96 -10.98 21.30
C ILE A 347 -15.81 -12.17 20.84
N ASP A 348 -16.56 -11.97 19.78
CA ASP A 348 -17.41 -13.01 19.20
C ASP A 348 -16.59 -13.86 18.21
N HIS A 349 -16.11 -15.01 18.66
CA HIS A 349 -15.34 -15.94 17.84
C HIS A 349 -16.12 -16.51 16.65
N CYS A 350 -17.47 -16.45 16.68
CA CYS A 350 -18.32 -16.83 15.55
C CYS A 350 -18.57 -15.67 14.58
N SER A 351 -18.11 -14.46 14.89
CA SER A 351 -18.28 -13.31 14.02
C SER A 351 -17.59 -13.52 12.68
N GLU A 352 -18.30 -13.20 11.61
CA GLU A 352 -17.75 -13.16 10.26
C GLU A 352 -17.33 -11.75 9.88
N TRP A 353 -16.49 -11.64 8.84
CA TRP A 353 -16.13 -10.35 8.27
C TRP A 353 -17.35 -9.70 7.61
N GLN A 354 -17.65 -8.49 8.02
CA GLN A 354 -18.64 -7.63 7.36
C GLN A 354 -17.91 -6.69 6.42
N ILE A 355 -18.33 -6.62 5.17
CA ILE A 355 -17.73 -5.73 4.18
C ILE A 355 -18.67 -4.58 3.83
N GLU A 356 -18.13 -3.39 3.75
CA GLU A 356 -18.79 -2.18 3.28
C GLU A 356 -17.98 -1.57 2.13
N MET A 357 -18.68 -1.21 1.06
CA MET A 357 -18.08 -0.66 -0.16
C MET A 357 -18.49 0.79 -0.32
N PHE A 358 -17.51 1.69 -0.55
CA PHE A 358 -17.73 3.13 -0.65
C PHE A 358 -17.21 3.68 -1.98
N LEU A 359 -17.92 4.67 -2.53
CA LEU A 359 -17.47 5.54 -3.63
C LEU A 359 -16.99 4.78 -4.89
N GLY A 360 -17.74 3.78 -5.31
CA GLY A 360 -17.44 3.02 -6.52
C GLY A 360 -16.63 1.75 -6.27
N ALA A 361 -16.33 1.42 -5.01
CA ALA A 361 -15.87 0.09 -4.66
C ALA A 361 -16.96 -0.95 -4.98
N GLN A 362 -16.55 -2.13 -5.43
CA GLN A 362 -17.49 -3.15 -5.90
C GLN A 362 -16.91 -4.55 -5.76
N HIS A 363 -17.75 -5.56 -5.95
CA HIS A 363 -17.29 -6.93 -6.09
C HIS A 363 -16.45 -7.09 -7.36
N LEU A 364 -15.38 -7.87 -7.30
CA LEU A 364 -14.43 -7.97 -8.41
C LEU A 364 -15.04 -8.58 -9.69
N SER A 365 -16.08 -9.42 -9.57
CA SER A 365 -16.79 -9.98 -10.74
C SER A 365 -17.54 -8.92 -11.56
N GLU A 366 -17.86 -7.77 -10.96
CA GLU A 366 -18.54 -6.66 -11.63
C GLU A 366 -17.54 -5.68 -12.26
N TYR A 367 -16.24 -5.85 -11.95
CA TYR A 367 -15.20 -4.97 -12.44
C TYR A 367 -14.92 -5.22 -13.92
N GLN A 368 -14.98 -4.16 -14.71
CA GLN A 368 -14.56 -4.15 -16.12
C GLN A 368 -13.37 -3.20 -16.24
N ASP A 369 -12.29 -3.66 -16.83
CA ASP A 369 -11.03 -2.91 -16.94
C ASP A 369 -11.08 -1.66 -17.86
N GLY A 370 -12.23 -1.39 -18.49
CA GLY A 370 -12.46 -0.26 -19.39
C GLY A 370 -11.66 -0.32 -20.69
N THR A 371 -11.16 -1.50 -21.06
CA THR A 371 -10.41 -1.74 -22.31
C THR A 371 -11.29 -2.27 -23.46
N GLY A 372 -12.63 -2.24 -23.29
CA GLY A 372 -13.62 -2.61 -24.30
C GLY A 372 -13.86 -1.53 -25.35
#